data_02529d21eca30c8f45368c8677dad532
#
_entry.id   02529d21eca30c8f45368c8677dad532
#
_cell.length_a   1.000
_cell.length_b   1.000
_cell.length_c   1.000
_cell.angle_alpha   90.00
_cell.angle_beta   90.00
_cell.angle_gamma   90.00
#
_symmetry.space_group_name_H-M   'P 1'
#
loop_
_entity.id
_entity.type
_entity.pdbx_description
1 polymer ?
#
loop_
_entity_poly.entity_id
_entity_poly.type
_entity_poly.pdbx_seq_one_letter_code
_entity_poly.pdbx_strand_id
1 'polypeptide(L)'
;MDRNQLDPSVPSTTEAKKIPLIIKVYAVLCTLSGVGTLPSVAVFMWQVITALINGNVAAKLGDNTLVAVGLIVAGIMLSAASAIILIVFGLDLIKDQRRNAARLSYVLIAFTVVELLVDVMLQGIGPFLLRPAVQLVILIALSATVDPTLRQERELQRRLQEMLDRDAAAERMLGRDETGEGYIKLNYFNLFWVFFVCSVLGLILEEVWHMVVVDPGVYQDRAGMLFGPFSPIYGFGAVLMTMALNRFYKKNPLIIFLVSALIGGAFEVFVGWFMQTSFGVVSWSYSHIRLFGMPDPIAVLTGGRTCTPFACMWGLGGLIWIKVLLPRLLKLINMIPWKRRYSATVILTAVMLIDGVMTLQSLDYWYQRVNGTVRNIPVAQFYDKHFDNEYMENRFQSMTMSPKDATRV
;
A
#
# COMPACT_ATOMS: atom_id res chain seq x y z
N MET A 1 -3.19 -25.86 -56.95
CA MET A 1 -2.32 -24.99 -56.15
C MET A 1 -2.38 -25.46 -54.71
N ASP A 2 -1.34 -26.20 -54.35
CA ASP A 2 -1.26 -26.92 -53.06
C ASP A 2 -1.07 -25.97 -51.87
N ARG A 3 -1.95 -26.09 -50.89
CA ARG A 3 -1.98 -25.30 -49.65
C ARG A 3 -1.23 -25.99 -48.49
N ASN A 4 -0.14 -26.72 -48.77
CA ASN A 4 0.58 -27.46 -47.73
C ASN A 4 2.09 -27.27 -47.84
N GLN A 5 2.55 -26.02 -47.77
CA GLN A 5 3.93 -25.72 -47.32
C GLN A 5 3.87 -24.84 -46.09
N LEU A 6 3.59 -25.47 -44.95
CA LEU A 6 3.89 -24.89 -43.63
C LEU A 6 5.41 -24.88 -43.50
N ASP A 7 5.96 -23.69 -43.30
CA ASP A 7 7.35 -23.40 -43.05
C ASP A 7 7.89 -24.27 -41.87
N PRO A 8 8.91 -25.11 -42.07
CA PRO A 8 9.46 -25.97 -41.03
C PRO A 8 10.24 -25.23 -39.94
N SER A 9 10.31 -23.90 -39.96
CA SER A 9 10.96 -23.07 -38.95
C SER A 9 10.02 -22.65 -37.79
N VAL A 10 8.73 -23.01 -37.84
CA VAL A 10 7.85 -22.82 -36.67
C VAL A 10 8.12 -23.96 -35.70
N PRO A 11 8.73 -23.74 -34.54
CA PRO A 11 8.95 -24.79 -33.55
C PRO A 11 7.59 -25.36 -33.18
N SER A 12 7.37 -26.63 -33.56
CA SER A 12 6.24 -27.43 -33.13
C SER A 12 6.10 -27.31 -31.60
N THR A 13 4.90 -26.98 -31.17
CA THR A 13 4.35 -27.12 -29.81
C THR A 13 5.39 -27.49 -28.78
N THR A 14 5.94 -26.45 -28.11
CA THR A 14 6.85 -26.60 -26.98
C THR A 14 6.16 -27.54 -25.98
N GLU A 15 6.68 -28.76 -25.81
CA GLU A 15 6.26 -29.66 -24.73
C GLU A 15 6.22 -28.84 -23.44
N ALA A 16 5.05 -28.74 -22.85
CA ALA A 16 4.83 -27.96 -21.63
C ALA A 16 5.78 -28.50 -20.56
N LYS A 17 6.91 -27.80 -20.36
CA LYS A 17 7.96 -28.20 -19.41
C LYS A 17 7.31 -28.51 -18.09
N LYS A 18 7.44 -29.75 -17.59
CA LYS A 18 6.82 -30.20 -16.32
C LYS A 18 7.15 -29.21 -15.21
N ILE A 19 6.18 -28.98 -14.32
CA ILE A 19 6.38 -28.11 -13.15
C ILE A 19 7.60 -28.63 -12.36
N PRO A 20 8.55 -27.76 -12.00
CA PRO A 20 9.71 -28.11 -11.18
C PRO A 20 9.26 -28.75 -9.85
N LEU A 21 10.01 -29.77 -9.39
CA LEU A 21 9.70 -30.49 -8.16
C LEU A 21 9.53 -29.54 -6.97
N ILE A 22 10.32 -28.49 -6.88
CA ILE A 22 10.26 -27.48 -5.82
C ILE A 22 8.88 -26.80 -5.74
N ILE A 23 8.26 -26.51 -6.88
CA ILE A 23 6.92 -25.91 -6.92
C ILE A 23 5.87 -26.92 -6.49
N LYS A 24 6.03 -28.21 -6.83
CA LYS A 24 5.12 -29.28 -6.34
C LYS A 24 5.23 -29.46 -4.83
N VAL A 25 6.44 -29.45 -4.28
CA VAL A 25 6.65 -29.48 -2.83
C VAL A 25 5.99 -28.29 -2.15
N TYR A 26 6.18 -27.09 -2.71
CA TYR A 26 5.51 -25.90 -2.21
C TYR A 26 3.98 -26.02 -2.30
N ALA A 27 3.44 -26.57 -3.38
CA ALA A 27 2.01 -26.81 -3.55
C ALA A 27 1.43 -27.72 -2.45
N VAL A 28 2.15 -28.80 -2.11
CA VAL A 28 1.78 -29.69 -0.99
C VAL A 28 1.82 -28.93 0.33
N LEU A 29 2.88 -28.13 0.57
CA LEU A 29 2.98 -27.31 1.78
C LEU A 29 1.83 -26.29 1.88
N CYS A 30 1.44 -25.64 0.76
CA CYS A 30 0.28 -24.75 0.72
C CYS A 30 -1.01 -25.46 1.10
N THR A 31 -1.25 -26.65 0.51
CA THR A 31 -2.45 -27.45 0.82
C THR A 31 -2.49 -27.86 2.29
N LEU A 32 -1.37 -28.38 2.82
CA LEU A 32 -1.27 -28.77 4.23
C LEU A 32 -1.41 -27.57 5.18
N SER A 33 -0.80 -26.45 4.84
CA SER A 33 -0.92 -25.20 5.62
C SER A 33 -2.36 -24.71 5.66
N GLY A 34 -3.05 -24.69 4.51
CA GLY A 34 -4.46 -24.31 4.45
C GLY A 34 -5.36 -25.23 5.28
N VAL A 35 -5.18 -26.56 5.15
CA VAL A 35 -5.92 -27.55 5.93
C VAL A 35 -5.66 -27.41 7.42
N GLY A 36 -4.40 -27.17 7.83
CA GLY A 36 -4.03 -26.98 9.24
C GLY A 36 -4.53 -25.66 9.84
N THR A 37 -4.71 -24.64 9.00
CA THR A 37 -5.20 -23.32 9.46
C THR A 37 -6.70 -23.34 9.77
N LEU A 38 -7.52 -24.08 9.04
CA LEU A 38 -8.98 -24.10 9.25
C LEU A 38 -9.42 -24.52 10.66
N PRO A 39 -8.90 -25.61 11.27
CA PRO A 39 -9.22 -25.94 12.66
C PRO A 39 -8.80 -24.85 13.65
N SER A 40 -7.63 -24.25 13.46
CA SER A 40 -7.14 -23.16 14.31
C SER A 40 -8.04 -21.93 14.25
N VAL A 41 -8.49 -21.56 13.05
CA VAL A 41 -9.47 -20.49 12.82
C VAL A 41 -10.79 -20.79 13.51
N ALA A 42 -11.30 -22.03 13.43
CA ALA A 42 -12.54 -22.43 14.08
C ALA A 42 -12.44 -22.35 15.61
N VAL A 43 -11.34 -22.82 16.19
CA VAL A 43 -11.08 -22.72 17.63
C VAL A 43 -10.98 -21.26 18.08
N PHE A 44 -10.26 -20.43 17.34
CA PHE A 44 -10.10 -19.02 17.66
C PHE A 44 -11.43 -18.26 17.54
N MET A 45 -12.22 -18.54 16.49
CA MET A 45 -13.59 -18.00 16.35
C MET A 45 -14.46 -18.38 17.55
N TRP A 46 -14.42 -19.64 17.98
CA TRP A 46 -15.14 -20.08 19.16
C TRP A 46 -14.72 -19.33 20.43
N GLN A 47 -13.42 -19.14 20.63
CA GLN A 47 -12.91 -18.37 21.77
C GLN A 47 -13.39 -16.92 21.75
N VAL A 48 -13.39 -16.27 20.58
CA VAL A 48 -13.89 -14.89 20.42
C VAL A 48 -15.38 -14.82 20.71
N ILE A 49 -16.18 -15.74 20.18
CA ILE A 49 -17.64 -15.79 20.44
C ILE A 49 -17.91 -16.00 21.93
N THR A 50 -17.24 -16.94 22.58
CA THR A 50 -17.42 -17.19 24.02
C THR A 50 -16.97 -15.99 24.88
N ALA A 51 -15.89 -15.31 24.51
CA ALA A 51 -15.44 -14.13 25.18
C ALA A 51 -16.43 -12.94 25.05
N LEU A 52 -17.05 -12.79 23.87
CA LEU A 52 -18.10 -11.79 23.62
C LEU A 52 -19.35 -12.08 24.47
N ILE A 53 -19.82 -13.33 24.50
CA ILE A 53 -21.00 -13.74 25.27
C ILE A 53 -20.78 -13.54 26.77
N ASN A 54 -19.59 -13.82 27.26
CA ASN A 54 -19.25 -13.69 28.68
C ASN A 54 -18.92 -12.25 29.12
N GLY A 55 -18.98 -11.27 28.21
CA GLY A 55 -18.70 -9.85 28.52
C GLY A 55 -17.25 -9.52 28.87
N ASN A 56 -16.33 -10.48 28.75
CA ASN A 56 -14.93 -10.33 29.14
C ASN A 56 -14.09 -9.46 28.20
N VAL A 57 -14.62 -9.16 27.02
CA VAL A 57 -13.89 -8.42 25.96
C VAL A 57 -13.84 -6.92 26.30
N ALA A 58 -14.95 -6.34 26.74
CA ALA A 58 -15.03 -4.90 27.06
C ALA A 58 -14.08 -4.48 28.19
N ALA A 59 -13.85 -5.37 29.17
CA ALA A 59 -12.98 -5.07 30.31
C ALA A 59 -11.48 -5.00 29.93
N LYS A 60 -11.08 -5.61 28.80
CA LYS A 60 -9.67 -5.67 28.35
C LYS A 60 -9.32 -4.62 27.29
N LEU A 61 -10.29 -4.15 26.50
CA LEU A 61 -10.03 -3.37 25.27
C LEU A 61 -10.40 -1.87 25.41
N GLY A 62 -11.05 -1.45 26.52
CA GLY A 62 -11.39 -0.05 26.77
C GLY A 62 -12.31 0.57 25.68
N ASP A 63 -12.11 1.86 25.38
CA ASP A 63 -12.97 2.62 24.48
C ASP A 63 -12.95 2.17 23.01
N ASN A 64 -11.90 1.47 22.59
CA ASN A 64 -11.73 0.96 21.22
C ASN A 64 -12.22 -0.49 21.01
N THR A 65 -12.97 -1.03 21.97
CA THR A 65 -13.45 -2.43 21.96
C THR A 65 -14.15 -2.81 20.64
N LEU A 66 -15.03 -1.93 20.13
CA LEU A 66 -15.79 -2.24 18.90
C LEU A 66 -14.88 -2.36 17.67
N VAL A 67 -13.91 -1.46 17.54
CA VAL A 67 -12.95 -1.48 16.41
C VAL A 67 -12.04 -2.69 16.51
N ALA A 68 -11.49 -2.99 17.69
CA ALA A 68 -10.64 -4.14 17.92
C ALA A 68 -11.37 -5.46 17.64
N VAL A 69 -12.60 -5.63 18.14
CA VAL A 69 -13.44 -6.81 17.85
C VAL A 69 -13.74 -6.91 16.35
N GLY A 70 -14.09 -5.80 15.70
CA GLY A 70 -14.31 -5.76 14.25
C GLY A 70 -13.08 -6.21 13.46
N LEU A 71 -11.90 -5.74 13.82
CA LEU A 71 -10.63 -6.15 13.20
C LEU A 71 -10.31 -7.63 13.45
N ILE A 72 -10.52 -8.13 14.67
CA ILE A 72 -10.32 -9.55 15.02
C ILE A 72 -11.25 -10.42 14.16
N VAL A 73 -12.54 -10.10 14.10
CA VAL A 73 -13.50 -10.86 13.30
C VAL A 73 -13.15 -10.80 11.81
N ALA A 74 -12.81 -9.61 11.29
CA ALA A 74 -12.37 -9.45 9.91
C ALA A 74 -11.10 -10.28 9.62
N GLY A 75 -10.11 -10.25 10.51
CA GLY A 75 -8.90 -11.08 10.41
C GLY A 75 -9.19 -12.56 10.37
N ILE A 76 -10.07 -13.05 11.26
CA ILE A 76 -10.49 -14.46 11.29
C ILE A 76 -11.16 -14.86 9.97
N MET A 77 -12.10 -14.05 9.46
CA MET A 77 -12.80 -14.32 8.19
C MET A 77 -11.83 -14.31 7.01
N LEU A 78 -10.89 -13.36 7.01
CA LEU A 78 -9.87 -13.25 5.98
C LEU A 78 -8.94 -14.45 5.99
N SER A 79 -8.46 -14.87 7.16
CA SER A 79 -7.61 -16.07 7.33
C SER A 79 -8.33 -17.36 6.92
N ALA A 80 -9.64 -17.48 7.21
CA ALA A 80 -10.44 -18.60 6.74
C ALA A 80 -10.53 -18.63 5.21
N ALA A 81 -10.84 -17.50 4.59
CA ALA A 81 -10.92 -17.38 3.14
C ALA A 81 -9.56 -17.64 2.48
N SER A 82 -8.47 -17.05 3.01
CA SER A 82 -7.09 -17.30 2.56
C SER A 82 -6.73 -18.79 2.64
N ALA A 83 -7.08 -19.48 3.74
CA ALA A 83 -6.82 -20.90 3.91
C ALA A 83 -7.53 -21.75 2.84
N ILE A 84 -8.80 -21.46 2.55
CA ILE A 84 -9.57 -22.15 1.49
C ILE A 84 -8.93 -21.92 0.12
N ILE A 85 -8.61 -20.67 -0.21
CA ILE A 85 -7.99 -20.31 -1.49
C ILE A 85 -6.60 -20.97 -1.61
N LEU A 86 -5.84 -21.03 -0.50
CA LEU A 86 -4.51 -21.66 -0.46
C LEU A 86 -4.58 -23.16 -0.72
N ILE A 87 -5.62 -23.85 -0.22
CA ILE A 87 -5.89 -25.26 -0.52
C ILE A 87 -6.15 -25.45 -2.02
N VAL A 88 -7.06 -24.64 -2.59
CA VAL A 88 -7.40 -24.72 -4.01
C VAL A 88 -6.18 -24.41 -4.87
N PHE A 89 -5.43 -23.38 -4.53
CA PHE A 89 -4.18 -23.00 -5.21
C PHE A 89 -3.15 -24.14 -5.20
N GLY A 90 -2.93 -24.78 -4.05
CA GLY A 90 -2.04 -25.93 -3.92
C GLY A 90 -2.50 -27.12 -4.76
N LEU A 91 -3.80 -27.45 -4.74
CA LEU A 91 -4.37 -28.52 -5.55
C LEU A 91 -4.26 -28.24 -7.06
N ASP A 92 -4.47 -27.00 -7.50
CA ASP A 92 -4.33 -26.59 -8.89
C ASP A 92 -2.88 -26.71 -9.37
N LEU A 93 -1.90 -26.36 -8.53
CA LEU A 93 -0.48 -26.58 -8.82
C LEU A 93 -0.12 -28.07 -8.90
N ILE A 94 -0.67 -28.91 -8.03
CA ILE A 94 -0.45 -30.36 -8.06
C ILE A 94 -1.03 -30.98 -9.33
N LYS A 95 -2.23 -30.51 -9.74
CA LYS A 95 -2.95 -30.96 -10.96
C LYS A 95 -2.43 -30.31 -12.24
N ASP A 96 -1.38 -29.53 -12.19
CA ASP A 96 -0.79 -28.80 -13.34
C ASP A 96 -1.74 -27.77 -13.99
N GLN A 97 -2.75 -27.29 -13.25
CA GLN A 97 -3.68 -26.24 -13.71
C GLN A 97 -3.08 -24.84 -13.54
N ARG A 98 -2.01 -24.56 -14.28
CA ARG A 98 -1.14 -23.38 -14.11
C ARG A 98 -1.87 -22.06 -14.25
N ARG A 99 -2.82 -21.95 -15.18
CA ARG A 99 -3.57 -20.73 -15.45
C ARG A 99 -4.46 -20.34 -14.27
N ASN A 100 -5.12 -21.33 -13.65
CA ASN A 100 -5.96 -21.10 -12.47
C ASN A 100 -5.08 -20.74 -11.26
N ALA A 101 -4.00 -21.50 -11.04
CA ALA A 101 -3.03 -21.19 -10.00
C ALA A 101 -2.46 -19.77 -10.12
N ALA A 102 -2.10 -19.32 -11.34
CA ALA A 102 -1.64 -17.95 -11.57
C ALA A 102 -2.71 -16.90 -11.23
N ARG A 103 -3.99 -17.16 -11.49
CA ARG A 103 -5.09 -16.26 -11.10
C ARG A 103 -5.30 -16.23 -9.58
N LEU A 104 -5.30 -17.40 -8.95
CA LEU A 104 -5.47 -17.52 -7.50
C LEU A 104 -4.31 -16.87 -6.74
N SER A 105 -3.07 -16.87 -7.30
CA SER A 105 -1.95 -16.17 -6.67
C SER A 105 -2.18 -14.67 -6.53
N TYR A 106 -2.84 -14.00 -7.48
CA TYR A 106 -3.19 -12.58 -7.35
C TYR A 106 -4.22 -12.33 -6.23
N VAL A 107 -5.21 -13.21 -6.13
CA VAL A 107 -6.20 -13.12 -5.04
C VAL A 107 -5.51 -13.31 -3.69
N LEU A 108 -4.65 -14.34 -3.56
CA LEU A 108 -3.88 -14.60 -2.35
C LEU A 108 -2.95 -13.43 -1.99
N ILE A 109 -2.31 -12.79 -2.98
CA ILE A 109 -1.49 -11.59 -2.74
C ILE A 109 -2.35 -10.49 -2.10
N ALA A 110 -3.53 -10.19 -2.67
CA ALA A 110 -4.41 -9.18 -2.12
C ALA A 110 -4.86 -9.50 -0.68
N PHE A 111 -5.25 -10.74 -0.42
CA PHE A 111 -5.65 -11.20 0.92
C PHE A 111 -4.48 -11.10 1.90
N THR A 112 -3.29 -11.58 1.52
CA THR A 112 -2.09 -11.52 2.40
C THR A 112 -1.71 -10.08 2.73
N VAL A 113 -1.86 -9.14 1.79
CA VAL A 113 -1.60 -7.71 2.08
C VAL A 113 -2.61 -7.17 3.10
N VAL A 114 -3.90 -7.50 2.96
CA VAL A 114 -4.92 -7.06 3.92
C VAL A 114 -4.72 -7.72 5.28
N GLU A 115 -4.36 -9.02 5.33
CA GLU A 115 -3.98 -9.71 6.58
C GLU A 115 -2.81 -9.01 7.28
N LEU A 116 -1.74 -8.68 6.55
CA LEU A 116 -0.61 -7.94 7.10
C LEU A 116 -1.03 -6.59 7.70
N LEU A 117 -1.93 -5.85 7.05
CA LEU A 117 -2.44 -4.60 7.59
C LEU A 117 -3.24 -4.81 8.89
N VAL A 118 -4.12 -5.82 8.92
CA VAL A 118 -4.91 -6.16 10.12
C VAL A 118 -4.01 -6.62 11.27
N ASP A 119 -3.00 -7.45 10.99
CA ASP A 119 -2.04 -7.91 11.98
C ASP A 119 -1.24 -6.76 12.57
N VAL A 120 -0.77 -5.81 11.73
CA VAL A 120 -0.08 -4.60 12.20
C VAL A 120 -0.99 -3.75 13.08
N MET A 121 -2.27 -3.63 12.74
CA MET A 121 -3.24 -2.87 13.53
C MET A 121 -3.52 -3.51 14.91
N LEU A 122 -3.54 -4.83 14.98
CA LEU A 122 -3.86 -5.57 16.21
C LEU A 122 -2.64 -5.82 17.10
N GLN A 123 -1.48 -6.10 16.51
CA GLN A 123 -0.31 -6.60 17.25
C GLN A 123 0.94 -5.73 17.06
N GLY A 124 0.89 -4.73 16.17
CA GLY A 124 2.04 -3.92 15.80
C GLY A 124 3.00 -4.64 14.87
N ILE A 125 4.29 -4.30 14.94
CA ILE A 125 5.32 -4.90 14.10
C ILE A 125 6.14 -5.91 14.90
N GLY A 126 6.16 -7.15 14.45
CA GLY A 126 6.83 -8.23 15.15
C GLY A 126 7.27 -9.38 14.24
N PRO A 127 8.00 -10.38 14.79
CA PRO A 127 8.47 -11.54 14.02
C PRO A 127 7.36 -12.38 13.38
N PHE A 128 6.12 -12.28 13.89
CA PHE A 128 4.97 -12.98 13.32
C PHE A 128 4.64 -12.54 11.89
N LEU A 129 5.00 -11.30 11.50
CA LEU A 129 4.82 -10.79 10.13
C LEU A 129 5.77 -11.44 9.12
N LEU A 130 6.84 -12.10 9.57
CA LEU A 130 7.82 -12.73 8.67
C LEU A 130 7.19 -13.82 7.81
N ARG A 131 6.32 -14.64 8.41
CA ARG A 131 5.64 -15.74 7.68
C ARG A 131 4.77 -15.21 6.53
N PRO A 132 3.80 -14.30 6.73
CA PRO A 132 3.01 -13.75 5.63
C PRO A 132 3.86 -12.91 4.64
N ALA A 133 4.90 -12.23 5.10
CA ALA A 133 5.81 -11.50 4.22
C ALA A 133 6.57 -12.43 3.27
N VAL A 134 7.12 -13.55 3.76
CA VAL A 134 7.77 -14.57 2.93
C VAL A 134 6.76 -15.20 1.97
N GLN A 135 5.57 -15.53 2.44
CA GLN A 135 4.50 -16.03 1.57
C GLN A 135 4.17 -15.05 0.44
N LEU A 136 4.07 -13.76 0.74
CA LEU A 136 3.82 -12.71 -0.24
C LEU A 136 4.90 -12.68 -1.34
N VAL A 137 6.18 -12.73 -0.95
CA VAL A 137 7.31 -12.77 -1.91
C VAL A 137 7.22 -14.00 -2.81
N ILE A 138 6.92 -15.18 -2.25
CA ILE A 138 6.78 -16.42 -3.02
C ILE A 138 5.59 -16.32 -3.98
N LEU A 139 4.43 -15.83 -3.53
CA LEU A 139 3.25 -15.66 -4.37
C LEU A 139 3.49 -14.68 -5.53
N ILE A 140 4.19 -13.58 -5.29
CA ILE A 140 4.59 -12.63 -6.33
C ILE A 140 5.50 -13.33 -7.36
N ALA A 141 6.49 -14.08 -6.91
CA ALA A 141 7.38 -14.84 -7.80
C ALA A 141 6.61 -15.89 -8.62
N LEU A 142 5.71 -16.64 -8.00
CA LEU A 142 4.89 -17.66 -8.65
C LEU A 142 3.88 -17.04 -9.63
N SER A 143 3.24 -15.93 -9.30
CA SER A 143 2.32 -15.24 -10.21
C SER A 143 2.97 -14.88 -11.54
N ALA A 144 4.29 -14.67 -11.54
CA ALA A 144 5.07 -14.32 -12.71
C ALA A 144 5.65 -15.54 -13.47
N THR A 145 5.82 -16.70 -12.81
CA THR A 145 6.64 -17.81 -13.33
C THR A 145 5.89 -19.11 -13.56
N VAL A 146 4.74 -19.32 -12.90
CA VAL A 146 4.02 -20.62 -12.93
C VAL A 146 3.46 -20.96 -14.29
N ASP A 147 2.92 -20.00 -15.02
CA ASP A 147 2.37 -20.23 -16.35
C ASP A 147 3.37 -19.83 -17.44
N PRO A 148 3.95 -20.82 -18.19
CA PRO A 148 4.90 -20.53 -19.27
C PRO A 148 4.28 -19.72 -20.42
N THR A 149 2.99 -19.90 -20.70
CA THR A 149 2.30 -19.18 -21.77
C THR A 149 2.16 -17.69 -21.41
N LEU A 150 1.78 -17.40 -20.17
CA LEU A 150 1.79 -16.03 -19.65
C LEU A 150 3.20 -15.43 -19.59
N ARG A 151 4.21 -16.25 -19.34
CA ARG A 151 5.60 -15.79 -19.34
C ARG A 151 6.07 -15.39 -20.74
N GLN A 152 5.79 -16.20 -21.75
CA GLN A 152 6.13 -15.90 -23.15
C GLN A 152 5.36 -14.67 -23.64
N GLU A 153 4.07 -14.59 -23.35
CA GLU A 153 3.25 -13.44 -23.70
C GLU A 153 3.78 -12.16 -23.03
N ARG A 154 4.13 -12.22 -21.74
CA ARG A 154 4.74 -11.09 -21.03
C ARG A 154 6.12 -10.73 -21.57
N GLU A 155 6.92 -11.71 -22.00
CA GLU A 155 8.23 -11.45 -22.59
C GLU A 155 8.11 -10.78 -23.95
N LEU A 156 7.16 -11.21 -24.80
CA LEU A 156 6.83 -10.55 -26.06
C LEU A 156 6.27 -9.15 -25.84
N GLN A 157 5.34 -9.00 -24.90
CA GLN A 157 4.78 -7.70 -24.51
C GLN A 157 5.88 -6.79 -23.96
N ARG A 158 6.82 -7.32 -23.17
CA ARG A 158 7.95 -6.55 -22.64
C ARG A 158 8.88 -6.07 -23.76
N ARG A 159 9.22 -6.92 -24.71
CA ARG A 159 10.05 -6.54 -25.88
C ARG A 159 9.38 -5.48 -26.74
N LEU A 160 8.07 -5.66 -27.01
CA LEU A 160 7.28 -4.67 -27.73
C LEU A 160 7.23 -3.35 -26.93
N GLN A 161 7.01 -3.42 -25.63
CA GLN A 161 7.00 -2.25 -24.75
C GLN A 161 8.36 -1.54 -24.73
N GLU A 162 9.47 -2.28 -24.71
CA GLU A 162 10.83 -1.70 -24.77
C GLU A 162 11.10 -0.98 -26.09
N MET A 163 10.56 -1.47 -27.22
CA MET A 163 10.65 -0.78 -28.52
C MET A 163 9.81 0.50 -28.51
N LEU A 164 8.55 0.41 -28.10
CA LEU A 164 7.65 1.56 -27.99
C LEU A 164 8.18 2.63 -27.02
N ASP A 165 8.78 2.21 -25.90
CA ASP A 165 9.36 3.11 -24.92
C ASP A 165 10.63 3.80 -25.47
N ARG A 166 11.39 3.16 -26.37
CA ARG A 166 12.52 3.80 -27.08
C ARG A 166 12.06 4.91 -28.00
N ASP A 167 11.03 4.62 -28.79
CA ASP A 167 10.46 5.57 -29.74
C ASP A 167 9.82 6.74 -29.01
N ALA A 168 9.01 6.45 -28.00
CA ALA A 168 8.40 7.48 -27.13
C ALA A 168 9.45 8.31 -26.37
N ALA A 169 10.59 7.70 -25.99
CA ALA A 169 11.69 8.45 -25.36
C ALA A 169 12.39 9.39 -26.32
N ALA A 170 12.54 9.00 -27.58
CA ALA A 170 13.09 9.86 -28.64
C ALA A 170 12.19 11.08 -28.88
N GLU A 171 10.88 10.90 -28.81
CA GLU A 171 9.88 11.97 -28.91
C GLU A 171 9.62 12.74 -27.60
N ARG A 172 10.29 12.41 -26.50
CA ARG A 172 10.07 12.94 -25.15
C ARG A 172 8.64 12.73 -24.62
N MET A 173 7.99 11.68 -25.08
CA MET A 173 6.61 11.31 -24.72
C MET A 173 6.54 10.05 -23.86
N LEU A 174 7.67 9.56 -23.37
CA LEU A 174 7.74 8.34 -22.56
C LEU A 174 6.77 8.41 -21.35
N GLY A 175 5.96 7.37 -21.20
CA GLY A 175 4.97 7.27 -20.12
C GLY A 175 3.59 7.83 -20.47
N ARG A 176 3.41 8.47 -21.63
CA ARG A 176 2.08 8.84 -22.12
C ARG A 176 1.28 7.59 -22.48
N ASP A 177 -0.03 7.67 -22.28
CA ASP A 177 -0.94 6.63 -22.75
C ASP A 177 -1.26 6.88 -24.24
N GLU A 178 -0.72 6.00 -25.09
CA GLU A 178 -0.91 6.07 -26.55
C GLU A 178 -2.31 5.66 -26.97
N THR A 179 -3.03 4.88 -26.14
CA THR A 179 -4.42 4.48 -26.43
C THR A 179 -5.37 5.67 -26.36
N GLY A 180 -4.98 6.75 -25.68
CA GLY A 180 -5.79 7.94 -25.47
C GLY A 180 -6.94 7.76 -24.46
N GLU A 181 -7.07 6.59 -23.83
CA GLU A 181 -8.03 6.35 -22.76
C GLU A 181 -7.65 7.08 -21.49
N GLY A 182 -6.35 7.16 -21.19
CA GLY A 182 -5.79 7.86 -20.04
C GLY A 182 -4.82 8.96 -20.44
N TYR A 183 -4.25 9.64 -19.45
CA TYR A 183 -3.18 10.61 -19.66
C TYR A 183 -1.81 9.94 -19.66
N ILE A 184 -1.53 9.04 -18.70
CA ILE A 184 -0.29 8.29 -18.58
C ILE A 184 -0.55 6.79 -18.59
N LYS A 185 0.47 6.00 -18.96
CA LYS A 185 0.48 4.55 -18.75
C LYS A 185 0.57 4.28 -17.24
N LEU A 186 -0.42 3.56 -16.69
CA LEU A 186 -0.45 3.15 -15.28
C LEU A 186 0.47 1.94 -15.08
N ASN A 187 1.76 2.17 -15.13
CA ASN A 187 2.78 1.17 -14.86
C ASN A 187 3.59 1.55 -13.61
N TYR A 188 4.32 0.57 -13.08
CA TYR A 188 5.11 0.74 -11.87
C TYR A 188 6.08 1.94 -11.96
N PHE A 189 6.78 2.10 -13.08
CA PHE A 189 7.80 3.15 -13.24
C PHE A 189 7.18 4.54 -13.17
N ASN A 190 6.07 4.77 -13.85
CA ASN A 190 5.39 6.06 -13.84
C ASN A 190 4.81 6.36 -12.45
N LEU A 191 4.15 5.39 -11.83
CA LEU A 191 3.54 5.55 -10.51
C LEU A 191 4.60 5.74 -9.43
N PHE A 192 5.75 5.05 -9.53
CA PHE A 192 6.87 5.26 -8.62
C PHE A 192 7.40 6.70 -8.67
N TRP A 193 7.61 7.25 -9.86
CA TRP A 193 8.09 8.62 -9.98
C TRP A 193 7.06 9.66 -9.52
N VAL A 194 5.77 9.39 -9.74
CA VAL A 194 4.69 10.19 -9.15
C VAL A 194 4.78 10.15 -7.63
N PHE A 195 4.88 8.97 -7.05
CA PHE A 195 5.03 8.78 -5.60
C PHE A 195 6.25 9.51 -5.06
N PHE A 196 7.42 9.26 -5.62
CA PHE A 196 8.70 9.76 -5.13
C PHE A 196 8.75 11.29 -5.16
N VAL A 197 8.44 11.88 -6.31
CA VAL A 197 8.49 13.34 -6.47
C VAL A 197 7.42 14.03 -5.62
N CYS A 198 6.21 13.49 -5.56
CA CYS A 198 5.15 14.08 -4.75
C CYS A 198 5.36 13.90 -3.25
N SER A 199 6.08 12.87 -2.80
CA SER A 199 6.49 12.75 -1.40
C SER A 199 7.42 13.88 -0.97
N VAL A 200 8.31 14.33 -1.86
CA VAL A 200 9.22 15.47 -1.60
C VAL A 200 8.49 16.80 -1.73
N LEU A 201 7.80 17.01 -2.84
CA LEU A 201 7.12 18.30 -3.09
C LEU A 201 5.98 18.54 -2.11
N GLY A 202 5.28 17.46 -1.70
CA GLY A 202 4.22 17.53 -0.70
C GLY A 202 4.75 17.92 0.67
N LEU A 203 5.90 17.41 1.07
CA LEU A 203 6.57 17.83 2.31
C LEU A 203 6.89 19.33 2.28
N ILE A 204 7.55 19.79 1.21
CA ILE A 204 7.89 21.21 1.05
C ILE A 204 6.62 22.08 1.10
N LEU A 205 5.56 21.64 0.43
CA LEU A 205 4.28 22.35 0.44
C LEU A 205 3.70 22.45 1.86
N GLU A 206 3.76 21.38 2.62
CA GLU A 206 3.21 21.30 3.96
C GLU A 206 4.01 22.13 4.97
N GLU A 207 5.34 22.10 4.88
CA GLU A 207 6.21 22.95 5.72
C GLU A 207 5.99 24.44 5.43
N VAL A 208 5.92 24.82 4.15
CA VAL A 208 5.62 26.20 3.75
C VAL A 208 4.22 26.61 4.21
N TRP A 209 3.23 25.73 4.04
CA TRP A 209 1.87 26.00 4.50
C TRP A 209 1.82 26.21 6.01
N HIS A 210 2.50 25.36 6.78
CA HIS A 210 2.57 25.51 8.25
C HIS A 210 3.20 26.84 8.61
N MET A 211 4.37 27.15 8.04
CA MET A 211 5.14 28.36 8.37
C MET A 211 4.44 29.67 7.93
N VAL A 212 3.57 29.63 6.92
CA VAL A 212 2.90 30.82 6.39
C VAL A 212 1.48 30.99 6.94
N VAL A 213 0.75 29.87 7.12
CA VAL A 213 -0.69 29.90 7.39
C VAL A 213 -1.05 29.39 8.78
N VAL A 214 -0.43 28.30 9.24
CA VAL A 214 -0.82 27.64 10.50
C VAL A 214 -0.16 28.32 11.69
N ASP A 215 1.16 28.47 11.65
CA ASP A 215 1.95 29.15 12.70
C ASP A 215 3.01 30.05 12.03
N PRO A 216 2.64 31.29 11.70
CA PRO A 216 3.48 32.20 10.90
C PRO A 216 4.85 32.43 11.53
N GLY A 217 5.89 32.11 10.74
CA GLY A 217 7.29 32.29 11.14
C GLY A 217 7.90 31.13 11.90
N VAL A 218 7.13 30.09 12.25
CA VAL A 218 7.63 28.91 12.97
C VAL A 218 7.83 27.77 11.99
N TYR A 219 9.08 27.32 11.86
CA TYR A 219 9.40 26.10 11.11
C TYR A 219 9.05 24.86 11.94
N GLN A 220 8.40 23.89 11.33
CA GLN A 220 8.14 22.58 11.89
C GLN A 220 8.50 21.51 10.85
N ASP A 221 9.32 20.51 11.24
CA ASP A 221 9.56 19.34 10.40
C ASP A 221 8.27 18.51 10.28
N ARG A 222 7.79 18.36 9.05
CA ARG A 222 6.55 17.63 8.71
C ARG A 222 6.84 16.34 7.98
N ALA A 223 8.09 15.84 8.06
CA ALA A 223 8.47 14.59 7.42
C ALA A 223 7.66 13.40 8.00
N GLY A 224 7.30 12.48 7.12
CA GLY A 224 6.58 11.26 7.47
C GLY A 224 7.43 10.00 7.39
N MET A 225 8.75 10.14 7.12
CA MET A 225 9.70 9.02 7.10
C MET A 225 10.91 9.31 7.98
N LEU A 226 11.56 8.25 8.42
CA LEU A 226 12.70 8.31 9.33
C LEU A 226 13.90 9.04 8.71
N PHE A 227 14.13 8.81 7.42
CA PHE A 227 15.21 9.42 6.68
C PHE A 227 14.70 10.24 5.49
N GLY A 228 15.47 11.25 5.12
CA GLY A 228 15.22 12.08 3.95
C GLY A 228 13.99 12.99 4.04
N PRO A 229 13.79 13.82 3.02
CA PRO A 229 12.72 14.79 2.98
C PRO A 229 11.46 14.20 2.33
N PHE A 230 10.82 13.23 2.99
CA PHE A 230 9.68 12.53 2.42
C PHE A 230 8.45 12.61 3.32
N SER A 231 7.31 12.98 2.72
CA SER A 231 5.98 12.82 3.29
C SER A 231 5.17 11.85 2.44
N PRO A 232 5.15 10.53 2.79
CA PRO A 232 4.55 9.48 1.96
C PRO A 232 3.06 9.67 1.68
N ILE A 233 2.33 10.36 2.56
CA ILE A 233 0.90 10.63 2.37
C ILE A 233 0.64 11.39 1.06
N TYR A 234 1.49 12.37 0.73
CA TYR A 234 1.38 13.11 -0.54
C TYR A 234 1.75 12.24 -1.74
N GLY A 235 2.76 11.40 -1.59
CA GLY A 235 3.14 10.42 -2.62
C GLY A 235 2.02 9.44 -2.94
N PHE A 236 1.47 8.78 -1.90
CA PHE A 236 0.35 7.85 -2.06
C PHE A 236 -0.92 8.56 -2.54
N GLY A 237 -1.21 9.76 -2.03
CA GLY A 237 -2.33 10.57 -2.47
C GLY A 237 -2.23 10.91 -3.97
N ALA A 238 -1.04 11.32 -4.45
CA ALA A 238 -0.81 11.61 -5.86
C ALA A 238 -0.92 10.36 -6.75
N VAL A 239 -0.42 9.21 -6.29
CA VAL A 239 -0.59 7.91 -6.99
C VAL A 239 -2.07 7.56 -7.08
N LEU A 240 -2.80 7.62 -5.96
CA LEU A 240 -4.22 7.32 -5.90
C LEU A 240 -5.03 8.23 -6.83
N MET A 241 -4.77 9.54 -6.78
CA MET A 241 -5.38 10.51 -7.70
C MET A 241 -5.02 10.23 -9.15
N THR A 242 -3.78 9.86 -9.43
CA THR A 242 -3.35 9.51 -10.79
C THR A 242 -4.12 8.29 -11.30
N MET A 243 -4.21 7.22 -10.51
CA MET A 243 -4.92 5.99 -10.87
C MET A 243 -6.42 6.25 -11.09
N ALA A 244 -7.05 6.99 -10.18
CA ALA A 244 -8.49 7.25 -10.22
C ALA A 244 -8.87 8.23 -11.33
N LEU A 245 -8.08 9.29 -11.53
CA LEU A 245 -8.41 10.37 -12.46
C LEU A 245 -7.84 10.18 -13.86
N ASN A 246 -6.99 9.20 -14.10
CA ASN A 246 -6.30 9.01 -15.37
C ASN A 246 -7.26 9.00 -16.57
N ARG A 247 -8.38 8.27 -16.45
CA ARG A 247 -9.43 8.21 -17.49
C ARG A 247 -10.36 9.42 -17.51
N PHE A 248 -10.30 10.25 -16.47
CA PHE A 248 -11.14 11.44 -16.34
C PHE A 248 -10.47 12.72 -16.86
N TYR A 249 -9.23 12.67 -17.30
CA TYR A 249 -8.47 13.89 -17.64
C TYR A 249 -9.14 14.77 -18.71
N LYS A 250 -9.98 14.19 -19.58
CA LYS A 250 -10.78 14.89 -20.60
C LYS A 250 -12.18 15.29 -20.12
N LYS A 251 -12.60 14.81 -18.93
CA LYS A 251 -13.95 15.05 -18.41
C LYS A 251 -14.15 16.47 -17.88
N ASN A 252 -15.40 16.79 -17.58
CA ASN A 252 -15.78 18.07 -17.00
C ASN A 252 -15.02 18.34 -15.69
N PRO A 253 -14.45 19.55 -15.49
CA PRO A 253 -13.73 19.90 -14.28
C PRO A 253 -14.49 19.66 -12.97
N LEU A 254 -15.81 19.88 -12.97
CA LEU A 254 -16.64 19.64 -11.78
C LEU A 254 -16.66 18.15 -11.39
N ILE A 255 -16.73 17.25 -12.37
CA ILE A 255 -16.70 15.81 -12.11
C ILE A 255 -15.32 15.42 -11.52
N ILE A 256 -14.24 15.95 -12.09
CA ILE A 256 -12.89 15.71 -11.58
C ILE A 256 -12.78 16.21 -10.15
N PHE A 257 -13.26 17.42 -9.87
CA PHE A 257 -13.26 18.01 -8.53
C PHE A 257 -14.02 17.13 -7.53
N LEU A 258 -15.27 16.72 -7.84
CA LEU A 258 -16.08 15.91 -6.92
C LEU A 258 -15.47 14.54 -6.65
N VAL A 259 -14.98 13.86 -7.70
CA VAL A 259 -14.30 12.56 -7.56
C VAL A 259 -13.04 12.70 -6.72
N SER A 260 -12.26 13.76 -6.95
CA SER A 260 -11.04 14.02 -6.20
C SER A 260 -11.31 14.34 -4.73
N ALA A 261 -12.34 15.15 -4.45
CA ALA A 261 -12.73 15.51 -3.09
C ALA A 261 -13.14 14.26 -2.30
N LEU A 262 -13.93 13.38 -2.92
CA LEU A 262 -14.36 12.13 -2.29
C LEU A 262 -13.18 11.18 -2.02
N ILE A 263 -12.35 10.94 -3.04
CA ILE A 263 -11.22 10.00 -2.93
C ILE A 263 -10.17 10.54 -1.96
N GLY A 264 -9.82 11.82 -2.05
CA GLY A 264 -8.83 12.44 -1.17
C GLY A 264 -9.30 12.49 0.28
N GLY A 265 -10.56 12.88 0.53
CA GLY A 265 -11.14 12.86 1.86
C GLY A 265 -11.20 11.45 2.47
N ALA A 266 -11.62 10.46 1.69
CA ALA A 266 -11.63 9.06 2.14
C ALA A 266 -10.21 8.53 2.43
N PHE A 267 -9.23 8.89 1.61
CA PHE A 267 -7.83 8.54 1.83
C PHE A 267 -7.27 9.17 3.12
N GLU A 268 -7.56 10.44 3.36
CA GLU A 268 -7.14 11.15 4.58
C GLU A 268 -7.75 10.52 5.84
N VAL A 269 -9.04 10.17 5.80
CA VAL A 269 -9.73 9.43 6.87
C VAL A 269 -9.06 8.08 7.11
N PHE A 270 -8.78 7.33 6.04
CA PHE A 270 -8.15 6.02 6.15
C PHE A 270 -6.75 6.11 6.77
N VAL A 271 -5.91 7.02 6.31
CA VAL A 271 -4.54 7.18 6.84
C VAL A 271 -4.56 7.61 8.31
N GLY A 272 -5.37 8.62 8.65
CA GLY A 272 -5.52 9.06 10.04
C GLY A 272 -6.04 7.96 10.96
N TRP A 273 -7.04 7.21 10.50
CA TRP A 273 -7.56 6.06 11.23
C TRP A 273 -6.52 4.94 11.39
N PHE A 274 -5.82 4.57 10.31
CA PHE A 274 -4.78 3.54 10.34
C PHE A 274 -3.64 3.89 11.30
N MET A 275 -3.12 5.12 11.23
CA MET A 275 -2.02 5.56 12.10
C MET A 275 -2.44 5.58 13.59
N GLN A 276 -3.64 6.07 13.85
CA GLN A 276 -4.17 6.13 15.21
C GLN A 276 -4.42 4.74 15.80
N THR A 277 -5.09 3.87 15.06
CA THR A 277 -5.43 2.51 15.53
C THR A 277 -4.22 1.59 15.61
N SER A 278 -3.25 1.72 14.70
CA SER A 278 -2.07 0.86 14.66
C SER A 278 -0.99 1.28 15.65
N PHE A 279 -0.73 2.58 15.74
CA PHE A 279 0.44 3.12 16.48
C PHE A 279 0.06 4.13 17.55
N GLY A 280 -1.23 4.43 17.74
CA GLY A 280 -1.66 5.49 18.65
C GLY A 280 -1.18 6.89 18.23
N VAL A 281 -0.86 7.08 16.95
CA VAL A 281 -0.32 8.33 16.41
C VAL A 281 -1.43 9.19 15.83
N VAL A 282 -1.56 10.42 16.31
CA VAL A 282 -2.42 11.44 15.72
C VAL A 282 -1.54 12.51 15.10
N SER A 283 -1.60 12.64 13.77
CA SER A 283 -0.80 13.60 13.00
C SER A 283 -1.57 14.90 12.72
N TRP A 284 -2.92 14.83 12.70
CA TRP A 284 -3.80 16.00 12.52
C TRP A 284 -5.17 15.74 13.13
N SER A 285 -5.88 16.82 13.45
CA SER A 285 -7.29 16.77 13.85
C SER A 285 -8.01 18.04 13.44
N TYR A 286 -9.14 17.87 12.76
CA TYR A 286 -10.02 18.95 12.31
C TYR A 286 -11.29 19.10 13.13
N SER A 287 -11.36 18.51 14.31
CA SER A 287 -12.53 18.57 15.22
C SER A 287 -12.89 19.99 15.65
N HIS A 288 -11.92 20.92 15.59
CA HIS A 288 -12.11 22.34 15.92
C HIS A 288 -12.69 23.17 14.76
N ILE A 289 -12.73 22.63 13.54
CA ILE A 289 -13.19 23.37 12.37
C ILE A 289 -14.69 23.59 12.43
N ARG A 290 -15.09 24.82 12.14
CA ARG A 290 -16.51 25.24 12.09
C ARG A 290 -16.84 25.83 10.73
N LEU A 291 -18.04 25.52 10.25
CA LEU A 291 -18.66 26.12 9.06
C LEU A 291 -19.87 26.93 9.49
N PHE A 292 -19.89 28.21 9.15
CA PHE A 292 -21.00 29.13 9.50
C PHE A 292 -21.35 29.11 10.99
N GLY A 293 -20.35 28.97 11.86
CA GLY A 293 -20.51 28.92 13.32
C GLY A 293 -20.92 27.57 13.91
N MET A 294 -21.28 26.57 13.06
CA MET A 294 -21.59 25.21 13.46
C MET A 294 -20.37 24.28 13.29
N PRO A 295 -20.29 23.18 14.06
CA PRO A 295 -19.27 22.15 13.80
C PRO A 295 -19.34 21.66 12.35
N ASP A 296 -18.17 21.46 11.73
CA ASP A 296 -18.12 20.95 10.37
C ASP A 296 -18.73 19.54 10.27
N PRO A 297 -19.74 19.31 9.42
CA PRO A 297 -20.47 18.04 9.37
C PRO A 297 -19.59 16.86 8.96
N ILE A 298 -18.61 17.08 8.07
CA ILE A 298 -17.66 16.03 7.65
C ILE A 298 -16.68 15.74 8.78
N ALA A 299 -16.19 16.76 9.49
CA ALA A 299 -15.32 16.56 10.65
C ALA A 299 -16.03 15.78 11.77
N VAL A 300 -17.30 16.09 12.05
CA VAL A 300 -18.11 15.33 13.02
C VAL A 300 -18.27 13.88 12.60
N LEU A 301 -18.63 13.63 11.33
CA LEU A 301 -18.84 12.28 10.78
C LEU A 301 -17.57 11.44 10.81
N THR A 302 -16.40 12.05 10.57
CA THR A 302 -15.11 11.37 10.45
C THR A 302 -14.28 11.37 11.73
N GLY A 303 -14.81 11.89 12.82
CA GLY A 303 -14.08 12.06 14.08
C GLY A 303 -12.88 13.00 13.95
N GLY A 304 -13.01 14.05 13.14
CA GLY A 304 -11.97 15.05 12.92
C GLY A 304 -10.84 14.61 11.97
N ARG A 305 -10.95 13.46 11.29
CA ARG A 305 -9.89 12.94 10.40
C ARG A 305 -9.86 13.62 9.04
N THR A 306 -10.97 14.20 8.58
CA THR A 306 -11.06 15.15 7.47
C THR A 306 -12.17 16.16 7.74
N CYS A 307 -12.28 17.20 6.94
CA CYS A 307 -13.34 18.21 7.04
C CYS A 307 -13.70 18.76 5.66
N THR A 308 -14.83 19.49 5.57
CA THR A 308 -15.32 20.04 4.31
C THR A 308 -14.29 20.90 3.57
N PRO A 309 -13.58 21.87 4.21
CA PRO A 309 -12.54 22.64 3.54
C PRO A 309 -11.42 21.78 2.96
N PHE A 310 -10.93 20.79 3.70
CA PHE A 310 -9.86 19.90 3.22
C PHE A 310 -10.34 18.93 2.14
N ALA A 311 -11.56 18.41 2.22
CA ALA A 311 -12.15 17.66 1.11
C ALA A 311 -12.25 18.52 -0.17
N CYS A 312 -12.62 19.81 -0.06
CA CYS A 312 -12.58 20.74 -1.19
C CYS A 312 -11.16 21.01 -1.69
N MET A 313 -10.19 21.11 -0.80
CA MET A 313 -8.76 21.23 -1.18
C MET A 313 -8.27 19.99 -1.95
N TRP A 314 -8.66 18.78 -1.55
CA TRP A 314 -8.42 17.56 -2.30
C TRP A 314 -9.08 17.59 -3.68
N GLY A 315 -10.31 18.13 -3.77
CA GLY A 315 -11.02 18.34 -5.04
C GLY A 315 -10.26 19.26 -5.99
N LEU A 316 -9.83 20.41 -5.50
CA LEU A 316 -9.05 21.39 -6.25
C LEU A 316 -7.67 20.82 -6.57
N GLY A 317 -7.02 20.18 -5.60
CA GLY A 317 -5.72 19.53 -5.77
C GLY A 317 -5.74 18.48 -6.89
N GLY A 318 -6.75 17.60 -6.92
CA GLY A 318 -6.87 16.59 -7.97
C GLY A 318 -7.15 17.20 -9.35
N LEU A 319 -7.93 18.28 -9.41
CA LEU A 319 -8.15 19.03 -10.66
C LEU A 319 -6.84 19.64 -11.19
N ILE A 320 -6.10 20.33 -10.32
CA ILE A 320 -4.78 20.92 -10.66
C ILE A 320 -3.80 19.82 -11.02
N TRP A 321 -3.83 18.69 -10.27
CA TRP A 321 -2.97 17.54 -10.49
C TRP A 321 -3.10 17.01 -11.91
N ILE A 322 -4.29 16.55 -12.27
CA ILE A 322 -4.48 15.86 -13.55
C ILE A 322 -4.36 16.78 -14.77
N LYS A 323 -4.75 18.06 -14.63
CA LYS A 323 -4.72 19.03 -15.74
C LYS A 323 -3.39 19.74 -15.90
N VAL A 324 -2.65 19.95 -14.80
CA VAL A 324 -1.52 20.88 -14.78
C VAL A 324 -0.23 20.22 -14.30
N LEU A 325 -0.26 19.59 -13.11
CA LEU A 325 0.97 19.12 -12.45
C LEU A 325 1.47 17.81 -13.07
N LEU A 326 0.62 16.84 -13.27
CA LEU A 326 1.00 15.55 -13.83
C LEU A 326 1.63 15.70 -15.23
N PRO A 327 1.08 16.53 -16.17
CA PRO A 327 1.75 16.79 -17.44
C PRO A 327 3.15 17.41 -17.32
N ARG A 328 3.33 18.34 -16.37
CA ARG A 328 4.64 18.95 -16.12
C ARG A 328 5.62 17.98 -15.49
N LEU A 329 5.16 17.21 -14.52
CA LEU A 329 5.95 16.17 -13.87
C LEU A 329 6.45 15.14 -14.90
N LEU A 330 5.59 14.69 -15.81
CA LEU A 330 5.98 13.75 -16.84
C LEU A 330 7.07 14.32 -17.77
N LYS A 331 6.98 15.63 -18.10
CA LYS A 331 8.03 16.31 -18.87
C LYS A 331 9.37 16.34 -18.12
N LEU A 332 9.34 16.60 -16.80
CA LEU A 332 10.55 16.60 -15.97
C LEU A 332 11.17 15.20 -15.89
N ILE A 333 10.35 14.17 -15.68
CA ILE A 333 10.82 12.79 -15.64
C ILE A 333 11.42 12.38 -16.99
N ASN A 334 10.89 12.87 -18.12
CA ASN A 334 11.40 12.61 -19.45
C ASN A 334 12.75 13.29 -19.76
N MET A 335 13.21 14.23 -18.93
CA MET A 335 14.57 14.76 -19.01
C MET A 335 15.63 13.78 -18.53
N ILE A 336 15.24 12.80 -17.70
CA ILE A 336 16.13 11.75 -17.20
C ILE A 336 16.30 10.70 -18.31
N PRO A 337 17.53 10.40 -18.77
CA PRO A 337 17.75 9.35 -19.77
C PRO A 337 17.14 8.02 -19.32
N TRP A 338 16.37 7.38 -20.19
CA TRP A 338 15.52 6.26 -19.81
C TRP A 338 16.27 5.08 -19.16
N LYS A 339 17.50 4.78 -19.60
CA LYS A 339 18.35 3.74 -18.98
C LYS A 339 18.69 4.07 -17.53
N ARG A 340 19.05 5.34 -17.24
CA ARG A 340 19.33 5.80 -15.86
C ARG A 340 18.06 5.85 -15.02
N ARG A 341 16.94 6.21 -15.64
CA ARG A 341 15.63 6.23 -14.97
C ARG A 341 15.23 4.85 -14.47
N TYR A 342 15.44 3.79 -15.27
CA TYR A 342 15.16 2.42 -14.87
C TYR A 342 15.98 2.02 -13.64
N SER A 343 17.31 2.17 -13.71
CA SER A 343 18.21 1.82 -12.60
C SER A 343 17.93 2.64 -11.35
N ALA A 344 17.69 3.95 -11.51
CA ALA A 344 17.33 4.84 -10.41
C ALA A 344 16.00 4.41 -9.74
N THR A 345 14.98 4.03 -10.53
CA THR A 345 13.71 3.55 -9.98
C THR A 345 13.92 2.33 -9.09
N VAL A 346 14.72 1.34 -9.53
CA VAL A 346 14.96 0.13 -8.74
C VAL A 346 15.69 0.45 -7.43
N ILE A 347 16.76 1.26 -7.51
CA ILE A 347 17.56 1.64 -6.34
C ILE A 347 16.72 2.46 -5.35
N LEU A 348 16.04 3.49 -5.84
CA LEU A 348 15.22 4.36 -4.99
C LEU A 348 14.04 3.61 -4.38
N THR A 349 13.44 2.65 -5.11
CA THR A 349 12.41 1.78 -4.53
C THR A 349 12.95 0.98 -3.35
N ALA A 350 14.12 0.36 -3.52
CA ALA A 350 14.72 -0.42 -2.43
C ALA A 350 15.02 0.48 -1.20
N VAL A 351 15.56 1.67 -1.43
CA VAL A 351 15.84 2.64 -0.36
C VAL A 351 14.55 3.07 0.34
N MET A 352 13.51 3.44 -0.42
CA MET A 352 12.22 3.87 0.14
C MET A 352 11.51 2.74 0.90
N LEU A 353 11.63 1.48 0.44
CA LEU A 353 11.07 0.33 1.15
C LEU A 353 11.81 0.09 2.48
N ILE A 354 13.14 0.16 2.48
CA ILE A 354 13.93 0.01 3.71
C ILE A 354 13.57 1.11 4.70
N ASP A 355 13.55 2.37 4.26
CA ASP A 355 13.18 3.50 5.10
C ASP A 355 11.73 3.38 5.61
N GLY A 356 10.79 2.99 4.77
CA GLY A 356 9.40 2.76 5.17
C GLY A 356 9.28 1.68 6.25
N VAL A 357 9.96 0.55 6.10
CA VAL A 357 9.97 -0.52 7.11
C VAL A 357 10.62 -0.03 8.41
N MET A 358 11.75 0.66 8.33
CA MET A 358 12.41 1.23 9.50
C MET A 358 11.55 2.29 10.20
N THR A 359 10.85 3.13 9.44
CA THR A 359 9.92 4.14 9.96
C THR A 359 8.79 3.50 10.74
N LEU A 360 8.10 2.52 10.14
CA LEU A 360 7.00 1.82 10.81
C LEU A 360 7.48 1.09 12.06
N GLN A 361 8.66 0.49 12.01
CA GLN A 361 9.24 -0.21 13.14
C GLN A 361 9.68 0.77 14.26
N SER A 362 10.20 1.94 13.90
CA SER A 362 10.52 3.01 14.87
C SER A 362 9.27 3.54 15.56
N LEU A 363 8.17 3.75 14.82
CA LEU A 363 6.87 4.14 15.39
C LEU A 363 6.34 3.06 16.35
N ASP A 364 6.52 1.78 16.01
CA ASP A 364 6.12 0.67 16.87
C ASP A 364 6.91 0.64 18.18
N TYR A 365 8.23 0.81 18.13
CA TYR A 365 9.05 0.87 19.34
C TYR A 365 8.82 2.16 20.14
N TRP A 366 8.54 3.28 19.48
CA TRP A 366 8.12 4.51 20.17
C TRP A 366 6.83 4.29 20.93
N TYR A 367 5.79 3.70 20.29
CA TYR A 367 4.56 3.29 20.95
C TYR A 367 4.83 2.41 22.18
N GLN A 368 5.66 1.38 22.04
CA GLN A 368 5.97 0.44 23.12
C GLN A 368 6.65 1.14 24.30
N ARG A 369 7.58 2.06 24.05
CA ARG A 369 8.25 2.84 25.11
C ARG A 369 7.29 3.75 25.83
N VAL A 370 6.45 4.50 25.12
CA VAL A 370 5.45 5.40 25.72
C VAL A 370 4.38 4.61 26.49
N ASN A 371 4.05 3.40 26.04
CA ASN A 371 3.11 2.50 26.73
C ASN A 371 3.76 1.72 27.88
N GLY A 372 5.05 1.90 28.16
CA GLY A 372 5.76 1.19 29.22
C GLY A 372 6.06 -0.28 28.95
N THR A 373 5.93 -0.72 27.69
CA THR A 373 6.20 -2.10 27.27
C THR A 373 7.65 -2.21 26.80
N VAL A 374 8.52 -2.86 27.58
CA VAL A 374 9.93 -3.03 27.24
C VAL A 374 10.17 -4.42 26.66
N ARG A 375 10.71 -4.51 25.44
CA ARG A 375 11.17 -5.76 24.84
C ARG A 375 12.71 -5.81 24.87
N ASN A 376 13.24 -6.79 25.57
CA ASN A 376 14.71 -6.98 25.65
C ASN A 376 15.19 -7.92 24.54
N ILE A 377 15.10 -7.46 23.27
CA ILE A 377 15.62 -8.18 22.09
C ILE A 377 16.62 -7.28 21.35
N PRO A 378 17.62 -7.84 20.63
CA PRO A 378 18.67 -7.05 19.97
C PRO A 378 18.13 -5.96 19.03
N VAL A 379 17.03 -6.23 18.32
CA VAL A 379 16.41 -5.28 17.41
C VAL A 379 15.81 -4.10 18.20
N ALA A 380 15.12 -4.36 19.32
CA ALA A 380 14.58 -3.30 20.18
C ALA A 380 15.71 -2.42 20.74
N GLN A 381 16.81 -3.03 21.22
CA GLN A 381 17.98 -2.30 21.72
C GLN A 381 18.60 -1.40 20.65
N PHE A 382 18.64 -1.84 19.38
CA PHE A 382 19.09 -1.01 18.26
C PHE A 382 18.23 0.23 18.11
N TYR A 383 16.88 0.06 18.08
CA TYR A 383 15.96 1.18 17.91
C TYR A 383 15.94 2.10 19.15
N ASP A 384 16.04 1.56 20.36
CA ASP A 384 16.09 2.34 21.59
C ASP A 384 17.38 3.20 21.67
N LYS A 385 18.48 2.71 21.12
CA LYS A 385 19.76 3.43 21.09
C LYS A 385 19.81 4.52 20.02
N HIS A 386 19.20 4.30 18.85
CA HIS A 386 19.38 5.17 17.68
C HIS A 386 18.17 6.05 17.38
N PHE A 387 16.98 5.64 17.84
CA PHE A 387 15.70 6.31 17.59
C PHE A 387 14.89 6.35 18.89
N ASP A 388 15.47 6.94 19.92
CA ASP A 388 14.83 7.12 21.22
C ASP A 388 13.62 8.09 21.14
N ASN A 389 12.98 8.36 22.29
CA ASN A 389 11.79 9.20 22.30
C ASN A 389 12.11 10.64 21.88
N GLU A 390 13.25 11.19 22.30
CA GLU A 390 13.68 12.53 21.94
C GLU A 390 13.92 12.65 20.43
N TYR A 391 14.61 11.66 19.85
CA TYR A 391 14.80 11.60 18.39
C TYR A 391 13.45 11.56 17.65
N MET A 392 12.53 10.69 18.09
CA MET A 392 11.23 10.52 17.45
C MET A 392 10.37 11.77 17.53
N GLU A 393 10.34 12.45 18.69
CA GLU A 393 9.64 13.72 18.87
C GLU A 393 10.24 14.83 18.01
N ASN A 394 11.56 14.90 17.90
CA ASN A 394 12.26 15.87 17.06
C ASN A 394 12.07 15.62 15.56
N ARG A 395 11.98 14.33 15.16
CA ARG A 395 11.80 13.96 13.75
C ARG A 395 10.35 14.05 13.29
N PHE A 396 9.40 13.67 14.16
CA PHE A 396 7.96 13.66 13.85
C PHE A 396 7.21 14.73 14.64
N GLN A 397 7.66 15.98 14.50
CA GLN A 397 7.15 17.13 15.27
C GLN A 397 5.64 17.38 15.10
N SER A 398 5.07 16.92 13.98
CA SER A 398 3.62 17.00 13.72
C SER A 398 2.82 15.86 14.33
N MET A 399 3.47 14.86 14.94
CA MET A 399 2.80 13.66 15.44
C MET A 399 2.71 13.69 16.97
N THR A 400 1.54 13.33 17.48
CA THR A 400 1.34 13.12 18.93
C THR A 400 1.12 11.63 19.18
N MET A 401 1.90 11.04 20.10
CA MET A 401 1.77 9.64 20.48
C MET A 401 0.78 9.52 21.65
N SER A 402 -0.33 8.79 21.41
CA SER A 402 -1.36 8.49 22.41
C SER A 402 -1.67 6.98 22.40
N PRO A 403 -0.98 6.18 23.23
CA PRO A 403 -1.18 4.73 23.25
C PRO A 403 -2.62 4.29 23.53
N LYS A 404 -3.41 5.11 24.22
CA LYS A 404 -4.82 4.84 24.55
C LYS A 404 -5.70 4.77 23.30
N ASP A 405 -5.28 5.40 22.21
CA ASP A 405 -6.04 5.46 20.95
C ASP A 405 -5.75 4.27 20.03
N ALA A 406 -4.73 3.47 20.34
CA ALA A 406 -4.42 2.25 19.57
C ALA A 406 -5.38 1.10 19.92
N THR A 407 -5.62 0.21 18.94
CA THR A 407 -6.49 -0.98 19.11
C THR A 407 -5.69 -2.26 19.39
N ARG A 408 -4.45 -2.12 19.85
CA ARG A 408 -3.57 -3.28 20.10
C ARG A 408 -4.09 -4.17 21.23
N VAL A 409 -4.00 -5.48 21.03
CA VAL A 409 -4.50 -6.54 21.92
C VAL A 409 -3.34 -7.27 22.57
#